data_22e06732853b13777723e59547875da6
#
_entry.id   22e06732853b13777723e59547875da6
#
_cell.length_a   1.000
_cell.length_b   1.000
_cell.length_c   1.000
_cell.angle_alpha   90.00
_cell.angle_beta   90.00
_cell.angle_gamma   90.00
#
_symmetry.space_group_name_H-M   'P 1'
#
loop_
_entity.id
_entity.type
_entity.pdbx_description
1 polymer ?
#
loop_
_entity_poly.entity_id
_entity_poly.type
_entity_poly.pdbx_seq_one_letter_code
_entity_poly.pdbx_strand_id
1 'polypeptide(L)'
;MLAAVCLLLVGAPLTASSAVASAKGADGLLDVTCTPPSSAVSSYNPPLSNAPQASQATISYQFGPCLSLSQPNVTSGSSVVTNPPRQRTCLDLLAGGSMTIVITWNTGQTSTVSANFNTNVVGALLEVVITGTVTSGLFQGDTVLLNQTGPATQILQCTLGLGSVSKIYSVVTLEITSI
;
A
#
# COMPACT_ATOMS: atom_id res chain seq x y z
N MET A 1 -74.71 -23.40 -37.33
CA MET A 1 -73.91 -23.88 -36.21
C MET A 1 -72.47 -23.39 -36.42
N LEU A 2 -72.16 -22.25 -35.81
CA LEU A 2 -70.82 -21.67 -35.87
C LEU A 2 -70.08 -22.01 -34.59
N ALA A 3 -68.92 -22.66 -34.70
CA ALA A 3 -68.00 -22.93 -33.58
C ALA A 3 -66.97 -21.79 -33.51
N ALA A 4 -66.97 -21.08 -32.41
CA ALA A 4 -65.98 -20.05 -32.12
C ALA A 4 -64.75 -20.71 -31.48
N VAL A 5 -63.56 -20.53 -32.08
CA VAL A 5 -62.26 -20.95 -31.55
C VAL A 5 -61.65 -19.75 -30.80
N CYS A 6 -61.54 -19.86 -29.47
CA CYS A 6 -60.81 -18.92 -28.64
C CYS A 6 -59.34 -19.23 -28.66
N LEU A 7 -58.49 -18.32 -29.17
CA LEU A 7 -57.07 -18.39 -29.15
C LEU A 7 -56.56 -17.71 -27.84
N LEU A 8 -56.04 -18.48 -26.91
CA LEU A 8 -55.37 -17.97 -25.69
C LEU A 8 -53.93 -17.61 -26.00
N LEU A 9 -53.61 -16.29 -26.00
CA LEU A 9 -52.26 -15.77 -26.06
C LEU A 9 -51.67 -15.79 -24.65
N VAL A 10 -50.71 -16.69 -24.42
CA VAL A 10 -49.88 -16.71 -23.20
C VAL A 10 -48.76 -15.72 -23.37
N GLY A 11 -48.87 -14.58 -22.72
CA GLY A 11 -47.80 -13.58 -22.64
C GLY A 11 -46.75 -13.99 -21.60
N ALA A 12 -45.52 -14.28 -22.02
CA ALA A 12 -44.40 -14.50 -21.12
C ALA A 12 -43.82 -13.14 -20.64
N PRO A 13 -43.53 -12.95 -19.33
CA PRO A 13 -42.90 -11.75 -18.85
C PRO A 13 -41.42 -11.76 -19.21
N LEU A 14 -40.94 -10.79 -19.96
CA LEU A 14 -39.54 -10.47 -20.18
C LEU A 14 -38.96 -9.83 -18.90
N THR A 15 -38.24 -10.60 -18.13
CA THR A 15 -37.41 -10.10 -17.02
C THR A 15 -36.18 -9.42 -17.61
N ALA A 16 -36.17 -8.10 -17.67
CA ALA A 16 -34.96 -7.33 -17.98
C ALA A 16 -34.00 -7.39 -16.78
N SER A 17 -32.91 -8.18 -16.91
CA SER A 17 -31.78 -8.12 -15.99
C SER A 17 -31.04 -6.81 -16.21
N SER A 18 -31.15 -5.90 -15.24
CA SER A 18 -30.33 -4.68 -15.19
C SER A 18 -28.89 -5.11 -14.86
N ALA A 19 -28.03 -5.17 -15.87
CA ALA A 19 -26.59 -5.22 -15.66
C ALA A 19 -26.15 -3.92 -15.01
N VAL A 20 -25.79 -3.97 -13.73
CA VAL A 20 -25.12 -2.84 -13.06
C VAL A 20 -23.72 -2.78 -13.67
N ALA A 21 -23.53 -1.88 -14.64
CA ALA A 21 -22.21 -1.54 -15.12
C ALA A 21 -21.46 -0.89 -13.94
N SER A 22 -20.47 -1.58 -13.38
CA SER A 22 -19.48 -0.94 -12.52
C SER A 22 -18.85 0.18 -13.33
N ALA A 23 -19.10 1.41 -12.95
CA ALA A 23 -18.41 2.56 -13.52
C ALA A 23 -16.92 2.37 -13.17
N LYS A 24 -16.08 2.03 -14.17
CA LYS A 24 -14.64 2.13 -14.09
C LYS A 24 -14.36 3.60 -13.81
N GLY A 25 -13.73 3.90 -12.66
CA GLY A 25 -13.35 5.26 -12.31
C GLY A 25 -12.58 5.90 -13.46
N ALA A 26 -12.73 7.19 -13.64
CA ALA A 26 -12.06 7.94 -14.72
C ALA A 26 -10.53 7.73 -14.57
N ASP A 27 -9.89 7.37 -15.67
CA ASP A 27 -8.44 7.13 -15.75
C ASP A 27 -7.66 8.31 -15.15
N GLY A 28 -6.74 8.03 -14.20
CA GLY A 28 -5.84 9.02 -13.60
C GLY A 28 -6.40 9.78 -12.40
N LEU A 29 -7.56 9.42 -11.85
CA LEU A 29 -8.06 10.01 -10.60
C LEU A 29 -7.42 9.33 -9.38
N LEU A 30 -7.11 10.12 -8.37
CA LEU A 30 -6.68 9.63 -7.07
C LEU A 30 -7.81 8.86 -6.40
N ASP A 31 -7.69 7.53 -6.31
CA ASP A 31 -8.65 6.70 -5.62
C ASP A 31 -8.51 6.79 -4.10
N VAL A 32 -7.26 6.85 -3.61
CA VAL A 32 -6.96 7.10 -2.19
C VAL A 32 -5.75 8.00 -2.06
N THR A 33 -5.86 8.98 -1.18
CA THR A 33 -4.72 9.76 -0.68
C THR A 33 -4.69 9.71 0.84
N CYS A 34 -3.58 9.26 1.43
CA CYS A 34 -3.33 9.31 2.86
C CYS A 34 -2.16 10.26 3.14
N THR A 35 -2.40 11.25 3.99
CA THR A 35 -1.43 12.32 4.29
C THR A 35 -0.92 12.23 5.73
N PRO A 36 0.10 13.00 6.13
CA PRO A 36 0.50 13.10 7.52
C PRO A 36 -0.69 13.45 8.44
N PRO A 37 -0.76 12.84 9.63
CA PRO A 37 0.28 12.13 10.37
C PRO A 37 0.46 10.64 10.03
N SER A 38 0.15 10.20 8.82
CA SER A 38 0.52 8.85 8.38
C SER A 38 2.00 8.60 8.65
N SER A 39 2.34 7.41 9.13
CA SER A 39 3.68 7.12 9.63
C SER A 39 4.13 5.69 9.37
N ALA A 40 5.43 5.48 9.42
CA ALA A 40 6.05 4.17 9.40
C ALA A 40 7.08 4.04 10.50
N VAL A 41 7.19 2.85 11.08
CA VAL A 41 8.25 2.47 12.01
C VAL A 41 8.95 1.24 11.46
N SER A 42 10.20 1.41 11.04
CA SER A 42 11.08 0.30 10.67
C SER A 42 11.88 -0.12 11.89
N SER A 43 11.79 -1.40 12.27
CA SER A 43 12.45 -1.97 13.45
C SER A 43 13.38 -3.11 13.04
N TYR A 44 14.54 -3.20 13.67
CA TYR A 44 15.58 -4.20 13.39
C TYR A 44 15.96 -4.94 14.67
N ASN A 45 15.90 -6.28 14.64
CA ASN A 45 16.25 -7.12 15.79
C ASN A 45 17.13 -8.29 15.35
N PRO A 46 18.38 -8.37 15.82
CA PRO A 46 19.11 -7.34 16.59
C PRO A 46 19.32 -6.04 15.78
N PRO A 47 19.68 -4.91 16.45
CA PRO A 47 19.94 -3.62 15.80
C PRO A 47 21.03 -3.75 14.73
N LEU A 48 20.88 -3.04 13.61
CA LEU A 48 21.88 -3.02 12.54
C LEU A 48 23.15 -2.33 13.01
N SER A 49 24.29 -2.85 12.57
CA SER A 49 25.61 -2.28 12.80
C SER A 49 26.39 -2.21 11.48
N ASN A 50 27.60 -1.66 11.52
CA ASN A 50 28.48 -1.66 10.36
C ASN A 50 28.98 -3.09 10.02
N ALA A 51 29.03 -4.00 11.00
CA ALA A 51 29.36 -5.41 10.77
C ALA A 51 28.12 -6.20 10.38
N PRO A 52 28.21 -7.12 9.39
CA PRO A 52 27.08 -7.98 9.00
C PRO A 52 26.62 -8.87 10.15
N GLN A 53 25.31 -8.90 10.39
CA GLN A 53 24.67 -9.80 11.36
C GLN A 53 23.27 -10.21 10.90
N ALA A 54 22.82 -11.38 11.36
CA ALA A 54 21.47 -11.84 11.07
C ALA A 54 20.46 -10.97 11.84
N SER A 55 19.73 -10.11 11.11
CA SER A 55 18.75 -9.20 11.68
C SER A 55 17.41 -9.37 10.98
N GLN A 56 16.33 -9.47 11.75
CA GLN A 56 14.95 -9.39 11.28
C GLN A 56 14.55 -7.92 11.13
N ALA A 57 13.89 -7.59 10.02
CA ALA A 57 13.33 -6.28 9.80
C ALA A 57 11.80 -6.35 9.82
N THR A 58 11.16 -5.46 10.60
CA THR A 58 9.70 -5.29 10.62
C THR A 58 9.38 -3.84 10.34
N ILE A 59 8.52 -3.59 9.37
CA ILE A 59 8.04 -2.25 9.03
C ILE A 59 6.55 -2.21 9.32
N SER A 60 6.13 -1.30 10.21
CA SER A 60 4.74 -1.07 10.57
C SER A 60 4.29 0.27 10.01
N TYR A 61 3.27 0.26 9.16
CA TYR A 61 2.64 1.45 8.58
C TYR A 61 1.32 1.75 9.28
N GLN A 62 1.07 3.04 9.49
CA GLN A 62 -0.21 3.60 9.88
C GLN A 62 -0.58 4.68 8.87
N PHE A 63 -1.63 4.44 8.10
CA PHE A 63 -2.13 5.35 7.09
C PHE A 63 -3.35 6.09 7.63
N GLY A 64 -3.33 7.40 7.57
CA GLY A 64 -4.45 8.25 7.97
C GLY A 64 -4.02 9.62 8.49
N PRO A 65 -4.85 10.65 8.22
CA PRO A 65 -6.15 10.57 7.53
C PRO A 65 -6.02 10.20 6.06
N CYS A 66 -6.98 9.41 5.56
CA CYS A 66 -7.10 9.09 4.15
C CYS A 66 -8.40 9.69 3.59
N LEU A 67 -8.35 10.09 2.32
CA LEU A 67 -9.49 10.51 1.51
C LEU A 67 -9.57 9.62 0.28
N SER A 68 -10.75 9.07 0.03
CA SER A 68 -11.04 8.28 -1.16
C SER A 68 -12.33 8.79 -1.82
N LEU A 69 -12.26 9.04 -3.13
CA LEU A 69 -13.42 9.46 -3.90
C LEU A 69 -14.27 8.26 -4.34
N SER A 70 -13.62 7.13 -4.69
CA SER A 70 -14.30 5.89 -5.10
C SER A 70 -14.83 5.08 -3.91
N GLN A 71 -14.19 5.21 -2.74
CA GLN A 71 -14.51 4.49 -1.50
C GLN A 71 -14.55 5.44 -0.29
N PRO A 72 -15.57 6.30 -0.15
CA PRO A 72 -15.59 7.38 0.87
C PRO A 72 -15.49 6.88 2.32
N ASN A 73 -15.78 5.60 2.57
CA ASN A 73 -15.66 4.98 3.90
C ASN A 73 -14.22 4.60 4.26
N VAL A 74 -13.29 4.64 3.30
CA VAL A 74 -11.87 4.40 3.55
C VAL A 74 -11.24 5.69 4.06
N THR A 75 -10.99 5.73 5.37
CA THR A 75 -10.43 6.90 6.08
C THR A 75 -9.08 6.63 6.73
N SER A 76 -8.70 5.36 6.85
CA SER A 76 -7.41 4.94 7.40
C SER A 76 -7.08 3.50 6.98
N GLY A 77 -5.82 3.12 7.16
CA GLY A 77 -5.35 1.76 6.94
C GLY A 77 -4.08 1.47 7.74
N SER A 78 -3.71 0.21 7.80
CA SER A 78 -2.46 -0.23 8.45
C SER A 78 -1.83 -1.39 7.70
N SER A 79 -0.53 -1.56 7.87
CA SER A 79 0.20 -2.70 7.33
C SER A 79 1.37 -3.07 8.23
N VAL A 80 1.70 -4.35 8.31
CA VAL A 80 2.92 -4.84 8.94
C VAL A 80 3.63 -5.76 7.95
N VAL A 81 4.84 -5.38 7.56
CA VAL A 81 5.71 -6.18 6.70
C VAL A 81 6.86 -6.71 7.54
N THR A 82 6.95 -8.03 7.66
CA THR A 82 8.04 -8.70 8.38
C THR A 82 8.90 -9.46 7.40
N ASN A 83 10.19 -9.11 7.36
CA ASN A 83 11.19 -9.82 6.59
C ASN A 83 11.95 -10.78 7.50
N PRO A 84 12.19 -12.04 7.07
CA PRO A 84 12.92 -13.00 7.88
C PRO A 84 14.34 -12.53 8.18
N PRO A 85 14.98 -13.06 9.25
CA PRO A 85 16.35 -12.76 9.55
C PRO A 85 17.27 -13.07 8.37
N ARG A 86 18.12 -12.12 7.99
CA ARG A 86 19.19 -12.28 7.00
C ARG A 86 20.39 -11.43 7.39
N GLN A 87 21.54 -11.70 6.79
CA GLN A 87 22.74 -10.86 6.99
C GLN A 87 22.43 -9.45 6.50
N ARG A 88 22.58 -8.47 7.40
CA ARG A 88 22.32 -7.06 7.15
C ARG A 88 23.37 -6.19 7.83
N THR A 89 23.63 -5.06 7.21
CA THR A 89 24.44 -3.96 7.73
C THR A 89 23.65 -2.66 7.65
N CYS A 90 24.21 -1.56 8.14
CA CYS A 90 23.60 -0.23 7.96
C CYS A 90 23.56 0.23 6.49
N LEU A 91 24.46 -0.29 5.64
CA LEU A 91 24.44 0.00 4.20
C LEU A 91 23.22 -0.57 3.49
N ASP A 92 22.62 -1.65 4.01
CA ASP A 92 21.39 -2.22 3.43
C ASP A 92 20.21 -1.24 3.53
N LEU A 93 20.27 -0.25 4.43
CA LEU A 93 19.26 0.80 4.55
C LEU A 93 19.27 1.81 3.40
N LEU A 94 20.36 1.84 2.63
CA LEU A 94 20.55 2.71 1.48
C LEU A 94 20.30 1.98 0.15
N ALA A 95 19.96 0.70 0.22
CA ALA A 95 19.69 -0.12 -0.97
C ALA A 95 18.21 -0.02 -1.40
N GLY A 96 17.97 -0.24 -2.68
CA GLY A 96 16.64 -0.49 -3.23
C GLY A 96 16.28 -1.98 -3.22
N GLY A 97 15.04 -2.28 -3.56
CA GLY A 97 14.57 -3.66 -3.62
C GLY A 97 13.09 -3.77 -3.98
N SER A 98 12.55 -4.98 -3.79
CA SER A 98 11.13 -5.27 -3.97
C SER A 98 10.50 -5.72 -2.66
N MET A 99 9.19 -5.48 -2.52
CA MET A 99 8.42 -5.88 -1.35
C MET A 99 6.94 -6.09 -1.70
N THR A 100 6.27 -6.87 -0.86
CA THR A 100 4.82 -6.97 -0.88
C THR A 100 4.27 -6.29 0.38
N ILE A 101 3.28 -5.44 0.20
CA ILE A 101 2.60 -4.73 1.29
C ILE A 101 1.14 -5.16 1.28
N VAL A 102 0.62 -5.66 2.40
CA VAL A 102 -0.81 -5.92 2.58
C VAL A 102 -1.37 -4.82 3.46
N ILE A 103 -2.18 -3.95 2.89
CA ILE A 103 -2.86 -2.87 3.61
C ILE A 103 -4.22 -3.39 4.06
N THR A 104 -4.51 -3.28 5.35
CA THR A 104 -5.84 -3.51 5.93
C THR A 104 -6.49 -2.15 6.19
N TRP A 105 -7.61 -1.89 5.53
CA TRP A 105 -8.35 -0.64 5.66
C TRP A 105 -9.29 -0.67 6.87
N ASN A 106 -9.67 0.52 7.37
CA ASN A 106 -10.64 0.64 8.47
C ASN A 106 -12.00 -0.01 8.19
N THR A 107 -12.32 -0.26 6.92
CA THR A 107 -13.53 -1.00 6.47
C THR A 107 -13.41 -2.52 6.62
N GLY A 108 -12.23 -3.03 7.01
CA GLY A 108 -11.93 -4.46 7.09
C GLY A 108 -11.51 -5.09 5.74
N GLN A 109 -11.58 -4.34 4.65
CA GLN A 109 -11.09 -4.78 3.34
C GLN A 109 -9.57 -4.68 3.27
N THR A 110 -8.95 -5.41 2.35
CA THR A 110 -7.49 -5.41 2.16
C THR A 110 -7.11 -5.04 0.73
N SER A 111 -5.90 -4.48 0.60
CA SER A 111 -5.22 -4.28 -0.69
C SER A 111 -3.84 -4.93 -0.61
N THR A 112 -3.52 -5.82 -1.55
CA THR A 112 -2.17 -6.40 -1.68
C THR A 112 -1.43 -5.63 -2.77
N VAL A 113 -0.30 -5.04 -2.41
CA VAL A 113 0.54 -4.23 -3.30
C VAL A 113 1.84 -4.98 -3.58
N SER A 114 2.17 -5.16 -4.86
CA SER A 114 3.52 -5.57 -5.29
C SER A 114 4.28 -4.31 -5.68
N ALA A 115 5.42 -4.06 -5.03
CA ALA A 115 6.12 -2.80 -5.15
C ALA A 115 7.65 -2.96 -5.21
N ASN A 116 8.29 -1.97 -5.82
CA ASN A 116 9.73 -1.72 -5.74
C ASN A 116 9.96 -0.46 -4.92
N PHE A 117 11.08 -0.41 -4.23
CA PHE A 117 11.49 0.77 -3.48
C PHE A 117 12.91 1.20 -3.83
N ASN A 118 13.13 2.51 -3.79
CA ASN A 118 14.43 3.15 -3.91
C ASN A 118 14.66 4.03 -2.69
N THR A 119 15.88 4.04 -2.20
CA THR A 119 16.26 4.80 -1.02
C THR A 119 17.32 5.82 -1.39
N ASN A 120 17.12 7.06 -0.95
CA ASN A 120 18.06 8.17 -1.08
C ASN A 120 18.29 8.84 0.26
N VAL A 121 19.47 9.46 0.41
CA VAL A 121 19.78 10.34 1.53
C VAL A 121 20.04 11.75 0.97
N VAL A 122 19.22 12.69 1.41
CA VAL A 122 19.34 14.10 1.02
C VAL A 122 19.59 14.91 2.30
N GLY A 123 20.84 15.33 2.49
CA GLY A 123 21.27 15.97 3.73
C GLY A 123 21.12 15.04 4.94
N ALA A 124 20.28 15.42 5.89
CA ALA A 124 19.99 14.63 7.09
C ALA A 124 18.70 13.81 6.98
N LEU A 125 18.06 13.74 5.81
CA LEU A 125 16.82 13.02 5.57
C LEU A 125 17.06 11.76 4.77
N LEU A 126 16.42 10.69 5.21
CA LEU A 126 16.22 9.44 4.47
C LEU A 126 14.92 9.57 3.70
N GLU A 127 14.97 9.37 2.40
CA GLU A 127 13.82 9.32 1.52
C GLU A 127 13.70 7.93 0.91
N VAL A 128 12.54 7.30 1.09
CA VAL A 128 12.22 6.01 0.46
C VAL A 128 10.99 6.22 -0.41
N VAL A 129 11.17 6.01 -1.71
CA VAL A 129 10.09 6.05 -2.70
C VAL A 129 9.72 4.62 -3.06
N ILE A 130 8.47 4.26 -2.84
CA ILE A 130 7.92 2.93 -3.10
C ILE A 130 6.85 3.09 -4.19
N THR A 131 7.05 2.39 -5.31
CA THR A 131 6.13 2.39 -6.45
C THR A 131 5.68 0.98 -6.78
N GLY A 132 4.43 0.81 -7.13
CA GLY A 132 3.90 -0.53 -7.44
C GLY A 132 2.48 -0.52 -7.95
N THR A 133 1.85 -1.69 -7.89
CA THR A 133 0.45 -1.89 -8.29
C THR A 133 -0.28 -2.73 -7.24
N VAL A 134 -1.57 -2.47 -7.09
CA VAL A 134 -2.46 -3.30 -6.27
C VAL A 134 -2.77 -4.58 -7.06
N THR A 135 -2.23 -5.70 -6.63
CA THR A 135 -2.38 -7.00 -7.31
C THR A 135 -3.66 -7.73 -6.94
N SER A 136 -4.23 -7.43 -5.75
CA SER A 136 -5.51 -8.02 -5.32
C SER A 136 -6.18 -7.18 -4.24
N GLY A 137 -7.49 -7.35 -4.09
CA GLY A 137 -8.32 -6.70 -3.08
C GLY A 137 -8.88 -5.35 -3.52
N LEU A 138 -9.13 -4.46 -2.56
CA LEU A 138 -9.65 -3.12 -2.85
C LEU A 138 -8.64 -2.33 -3.69
N PHE A 139 -9.11 -1.58 -4.71
CA PHE A 139 -8.30 -0.84 -5.68
C PHE A 139 -7.43 -1.73 -6.59
N GLN A 140 -7.84 -2.99 -6.83
CA GLN A 140 -7.08 -3.90 -7.69
C GLN A 140 -6.89 -3.33 -9.10
N GLY A 141 -5.64 -3.34 -9.56
CA GLY A 141 -5.22 -2.81 -10.86
C GLY A 141 -4.59 -1.42 -10.78
N ASP A 142 -4.83 -0.68 -9.68
CA ASP A 142 -4.37 0.69 -9.53
C ASP A 142 -2.88 0.78 -9.23
N THR A 143 -2.30 1.92 -9.59
CA THR A 143 -0.91 2.24 -9.27
C THR A 143 -0.79 2.79 -7.86
N VAL A 144 0.35 2.51 -7.21
CA VAL A 144 0.66 2.94 -5.85
C VAL A 144 1.94 3.77 -5.84
N LEU A 145 1.88 4.92 -5.20
CA LEU A 145 3.04 5.73 -4.82
C LEU A 145 2.99 5.93 -3.30
N LEU A 146 4.04 5.45 -2.62
CA LEU A 146 4.21 5.64 -1.19
C LEU A 146 5.56 6.31 -0.97
N ASN A 147 5.55 7.52 -0.41
CA ASN A 147 6.75 8.25 -0.01
C ASN A 147 6.91 8.17 1.50
N GLN A 148 8.13 7.90 1.93
CA GLN A 148 8.49 7.78 3.33
C GLN A 148 9.71 8.65 3.60
N THR A 149 9.61 9.57 4.56
CA THR A 149 10.69 10.47 4.93
C THR A 149 10.99 10.37 6.41
N GLY A 150 12.25 10.15 6.76
CA GLY A 150 12.72 10.00 8.14
C GLY A 150 14.11 10.57 8.35
N PRO A 151 14.64 10.56 9.60
CA PRO A 151 16.00 11.02 9.89
C PRO A 151 17.05 10.03 9.37
N ALA A 152 18.09 10.54 8.69
CA ALA A 152 19.22 9.73 8.21
C ALA A 152 20.42 9.73 9.18
N THR A 153 20.45 10.57 10.19
CA THR A 153 21.63 10.80 11.05
C THR A 153 22.16 9.49 11.67
N GLN A 154 21.27 8.66 12.25
CA GLN A 154 21.66 7.39 12.85
C GLN A 154 22.19 6.40 11.80
N ILE A 155 21.65 6.42 10.59
CA ILE A 155 22.08 5.56 9.49
C ILE A 155 23.49 5.95 9.07
N LEU A 156 23.75 7.24 8.88
CA LEU A 156 25.07 7.75 8.50
C LEU A 156 26.12 7.49 9.57
N GLN A 157 25.78 7.68 10.85
CA GLN A 157 26.69 7.32 11.96
C GLN A 157 26.99 5.81 11.98
N CYS A 158 25.96 4.98 11.79
CA CYS A 158 26.11 3.54 11.77
C CYS A 158 27.00 3.04 10.60
N THR A 159 26.88 3.63 9.41
CA THR A 159 27.73 3.28 8.26
C THR A 159 29.19 3.64 8.50
N LEU A 160 29.45 4.62 9.37
CA LEU A 160 30.81 5.00 9.80
C LEU A 160 31.31 4.17 11.01
N GLY A 161 30.51 3.22 11.51
CA GLY A 161 30.88 2.42 12.69
C GLY A 161 30.69 3.14 14.02
N LEU A 162 30.01 4.30 14.03
CA LEU A 162 29.83 5.17 15.21
C LEU A 162 28.53 4.92 15.96
N GLY A 163 27.81 3.79 15.67
CA GLY A 163 26.55 3.48 16.32
C GLY A 163 25.83 2.30 15.71
N SER A 164 24.55 2.15 16.06
CA SER A 164 23.67 1.11 15.54
C SER A 164 22.29 1.68 15.25
N VAL A 165 21.50 1.00 14.41
CA VAL A 165 20.12 1.38 14.06
C VAL A 165 19.18 0.27 14.52
N SER A 166 18.36 0.56 15.53
CA SER A 166 17.30 -0.35 16.01
C SER A 166 15.94 0.02 15.45
N LYS A 167 15.65 1.32 15.27
CA LYS A 167 14.38 1.84 14.76
C LYS A 167 14.59 3.10 13.93
N ILE A 168 13.75 3.25 12.91
CA ILE A 168 13.62 4.48 12.12
C ILE A 168 12.15 4.86 12.12
N TYR A 169 11.83 6.09 12.52
CA TYR A 169 10.50 6.67 12.47
C TYR A 169 10.41 7.57 11.24
N SER A 170 9.36 7.43 10.46
CA SER A 170 9.17 8.18 9.22
C SER A 170 7.74 8.70 9.11
N VAL A 171 7.61 9.85 8.50
CA VAL A 171 6.34 10.36 7.99
C VAL A 171 6.08 9.73 6.63
N VAL A 172 4.82 9.45 6.32
CA VAL A 172 4.41 8.74 5.12
C VAL A 172 3.32 9.50 4.38
N THR A 173 3.38 9.47 3.05
CA THR A 173 2.23 9.76 2.17
C THR A 173 1.96 8.55 1.30
N LEU A 174 0.69 8.21 1.11
CA LEU A 174 0.26 7.13 0.23
C LEU A 174 -0.72 7.70 -0.78
N GLU A 175 -0.50 7.37 -2.05
CA GLU A 175 -1.40 7.67 -3.17
C GLU A 175 -1.69 6.38 -3.92
N ILE A 176 -2.97 6.12 -4.19
CA ILE A 176 -3.45 5.06 -5.07
C ILE A 176 -4.24 5.72 -6.18
N THR A 177 -3.85 5.44 -7.43
CA THR A 177 -4.38 6.11 -8.62
C THR A 177 -4.89 5.08 -9.61
N SER A 178 -6.13 5.22 -10.06
CA SER A 178 -6.72 4.37 -11.11
C SER A 178 -6.00 4.54 -12.45
N ILE A 179 -5.91 3.47 -13.24
CA ILE A 179 -5.35 3.42 -14.59
C ILE A 179 -6.41 3.02 -15.62
#